data_6ffa743c4a09b98ca9229545a47d1d17
#
_entry.id   6ffa743c4a09b98ca9229545a47d1d17
#
_cell.length_a   1.000
_cell.length_b   1.000
_cell.length_c   1.000
_cell.angle_alpha   90.00
_cell.angle_beta   90.00
_cell.angle_gamma   90.00
#
_symmetry.space_group_name_H-M   'P 1'
#
loop_
_entity.id
_entity.type
_entity.pdbx_description
1 polymer ?
#
loop_
_entity_poly.entity_id
_entity_poly.type
_entity_poly.pdbx_seq_one_letter_code
_entity_poly.pdbx_strand_id
1 'polypeptide(L)'
;MNTNFYVNEHILIWNLLFQASISEPIYNLKQKLWANYKTEYNNTYRDKNLILRDTKNFIPNDDTIYNIVLETKEYEKLKKRADKYRMEVMKLWDSNKKNIDLLVTKIIKKKIRPYTILVVNEELDIIDTNYQNEKMGTLIVGKKIDKKDPYKIIIEMLMAILKEEISYESDRNEIGTSIVELAVLNEFATIISKKSCYISGQPYLSNIKRQLYPYWLMYLNVPKEDFASYMERDKIVFEPNSLAYEKELKKMNIEEFINFCHRNKRYIIKKEKVEII
;
A
#
# COMPACT_ATOMS: atom_id res chain seq x y z
N MET A 1 -4.90 11.42 -8.58
CA MET A 1 -5.71 10.35 -7.96
C MET A 1 -6.64 10.94 -6.91
N ASN A 2 -7.95 10.61 -6.94
CA ASN A 2 -8.93 11.11 -5.96
C ASN A 2 -9.01 10.19 -4.76
N THR A 3 -8.90 10.78 -3.56
CA THR A 3 -8.95 10.04 -2.29
C THR A 3 -9.82 10.77 -1.28
N ASN A 4 -10.60 10.01 -0.51
CA ASN A 4 -11.40 10.51 0.61
C ASN A 4 -10.98 9.78 1.89
N PHE A 5 -10.72 10.52 2.97
CA PHE A 5 -10.32 9.96 4.25
C PHE A 5 -11.47 10.00 5.23
N TYR A 6 -11.80 8.88 5.85
CA TYR A 6 -12.84 8.83 6.86
C TYR A 6 -12.54 7.77 7.94
N VAL A 7 -13.29 7.88 9.03
CA VAL A 7 -13.29 6.94 10.14
C VAL A 7 -14.67 6.31 10.19
N ASN A 8 -14.75 4.99 10.32
CA ASN A 8 -15.99 4.26 10.49
C ASN A 8 -16.13 3.83 11.96
N GLU A 9 -17.22 4.21 12.60
CA GLU A 9 -17.45 3.98 14.02
C GLU A 9 -17.56 2.49 14.35
N HIS A 10 -18.26 1.72 13.55
CA HIS A 10 -18.40 0.28 13.75
C HIS A 10 -17.06 -0.44 13.66
N ILE A 11 -16.22 -0.06 12.70
CA ILE A 11 -14.89 -0.64 12.56
C ILE A 11 -13.99 -0.28 13.73
N LEU A 12 -14.07 0.96 14.24
CA LEU A 12 -13.34 1.35 15.44
C LEU A 12 -13.78 0.55 16.66
N ILE A 13 -15.08 0.35 16.83
CA ILE A 13 -15.63 -0.45 17.94
C ILE A 13 -15.20 -1.90 17.81
N TRP A 14 -15.32 -2.47 16.62
CA TRP A 14 -14.88 -3.84 16.38
C TRP A 14 -13.39 -4.03 16.71
N ASN A 15 -12.55 -3.09 16.27
CA ASN A 15 -11.11 -3.12 16.60
C ASN A 15 -10.86 -2.96 18.09
N LEU A 16 -11.57 -2.08 18.78
CA LEU A 16 -11.47 -1.90 20.23
C LEU A 16 -11.76 -3.20 20.98
N LEU A 17 -12.80 -3.91 20.56
CA LEU A 17 -13.24 -5.13 21.23
C LEU A 17 -12.40 -6.36 20.88
N PHE A 18 -11.94 -6.49 19.65
CA PHE A 18 -11.39 -7.76 19.16
C PHE A 18 -9.92 -7.73 18.72
N GLN A 19 -9.35 -6.56 18.48
CA GLN A 19 -7.98 -6.43 17.98
C GLN A 19 -7.06 -5.55 18.84
N ALA A 20 -7.59 -4.61 19.63
CA ALA A 20 -6.76 -3.73 20.45
C ALA A 20 -6.02 -4.50 21.54
N SER A 21 -4.82 -4.02 21.88
CA SER A 21 -4.09 -4.48 23.06
C SER A 21 -4.95 -4.29 24.31
N ILE A 22 -5.02 -5.31 25.16
CA ILE A 22 -5.93 -5.34 26.30
C ILE A 22 -5.38 -4.43 27.39
N SER A 23 -5.90 -3.20 27.48
CA SER A 23 -5.77 -2.39 28.70
C SER A 23 -6.85 -2.81 29.71
N GLU A 24 -6.61 -2.59 31.00
CA GLU A 24 -7.55 -2.94 32.05
C GLU A 24 -8.98 -2.41 31.82
N PRO A 25 -9.20 -1.12 31.45
CA PRO A 25 -10.55 -0.61 31.16
C PRO A 25 -11.23 -1.34 30.00
N ILE A 26 -10.49 -1.70 28.93
CA ILE A 26 -11.05 -2.43 27.80
C ILE A 26 -11.36 -3.87 28.19
N TYR A 27 -10.51 -4.49 28.97
CA TYR A 27 -10.77 -5.82 29.52
C TYR A 27 -12.06 -5.86 30.33
N ASN A 28 -12.23 -4.91 31.25
CA ASN A 28 -13.43 -4.80 32.07
C ASN A 28 -14.69 -4.54 31.22
N LEU A 29 -14.59 -3.72 30.18
CA LEU A 29 -15.68 -3.51 29.22
C LEU A 29 -16.05 -4.82 28.52
N LYS A 30 -15.07 -5.56 28.01
CA LYS A 30 -15.30 -6.87 27.36
C LYS A 30 -15.99 -7.87 28.30
N GLN A 31 -15.53 -7.96 29.55
CA GLN A 31 -16.12 -8.84 30.54
C GLN A 31 -17.61 -8.49 30.83
N LYS A 32 -17.93 -7.20 30.97
CA LYS A 32 -19.31 -6.74 31.16
C LYS A 32 -20.19 -7.07 29.94
N LEU A 33 -19.70 -6.82 28.74
CA LEU A 33 -20.42 -7.14 27.50
C LEU A 33 -20.64 -8.65 27.37
N TRP A 34 -19.63 -9.45 27.64
CA TRP A 34 -19.73 -10.90 27.62
C TRP A 34 -20.71 -11.44 28.65
N ALA A 35 -20.70 -10.90 29.88
CA ALA A 35 -21.57 -11.36 30.94
C ALA A 35 -23.06 -11.04 30.68
N ASN A 36 -23.36 -9.87 30.10
CA ASN A 36 -24.74 -9.38 29.97
C ASN A 36 -25.31 -9.57 28.55
N TYR A 37 -24.48 -9.68 27.53
CA TYR A 37 -24.87 -9.67 26.09
C TYR A 37 -24.08 -10.70 25.30
N LYS A 38 -24.00 -11.92 25.79
CA LYS A 38 -23.14 -12.97 25.23
C LYS A 38 -23.44 -13.30 23.76
N THR A 39 -24.74 -13.36 23.44
CA THR A 39 -25.18 -13.68 22.06
C THR A 39 -24.82 -12.56 21.10
N GLU A 40 -25.16 -11.34 21.46
CA GLU A 40 -24.89 -10.13 20.66
C GLU A 40 -23.38 -9.89 20.50
N TYR A 41 -22.61 -10.11 21.59
CA TYR A 41 -21.15 -10.03 21.55
C TYR A 41 -20.54 -11.04 20.57
N ASN A 42 -21.05 -12.28 20.55
CA ASN A 42 -20.61 -13.28 19.59
C ASN A 42 -21.03 -12.94 18.16
N ASN A 43 -22.21 -12.37 17.96
CA ASN A 43 -22.66 -11.91 16.65
C ASN A 43 -21.74 -10.79 16.13
N THR A 44 -21.41 -9.83 16.99
CA THR A 44 -20.46 -8.76 16.67
C THR A 44 -19.07 -9.31 16.33
N TYR A 45 -18.60 -10.32 17.05
CA TYR A 45 -17.32 -10.98 16.75
C TYR A 45 -17.32 -11.68 15.39
N ARG A 46 -18.45 -12.27 14.99
CA ARG A 46 -18.59 -12.91 13.68
C ARG A 46 -18.55 -11.92 12.51
N ASP A 47 -18.80 -10.65 12.78
CA ASP A 47 -18.64 -9.56 11.82
C ASP A 47 -17.15 -9.21 11.55
N LYS A 48 -16.21 -10.11 11.90
CA LYS A 48 -14.76 -9.92 11.64
C LYS A 48 -14.40 -9.62 10.20
N ASN A 49 -15.27 -9.97 9.26
CA ASN A 49 -15.15 -9.63 7.84
C ASN A 49 -15.58 -8.19 7.53
N LEU A 50 -15.97 -7.42 8.53
CA LEU A 50 -16.36 -6.03 8.42
C LEU A 50 -15.30 -5.18 7.74
N ILE A 51 -14.04 -5.42 8.09
CA ILE A 51 -12.89 -4.73 7.49
C ILE A 51 -12.74 -5.07 5.99
N LEU A 52 -13.26 -6.24 5.57
CA LEU A 52 -13.18 -6.74 4.20
C LEU A 52 -14.40 -6.40 3.35
N ARG A 53 -15.44 -5.76 3.91
CA ARG A 53 -16.67 -5.38 3.18
C ARG A 53 -16.64 -3.90 2.80
N ASP A 54 -17.63 -3.45 2.03
CA ASP A 54 -17.82 -2.01 1.75
C ASP A 54 -18.10 -1.26 3.06
N THR A 55 -17.02 -0.79 3.63
CA THR A 55 -16.99 -0.24 4.98
C THR A 55 -17.59 1.15 5.09
N LYS A 56 -17.87 1.81 3.96
CA LYS A 56 -18.49 3.13 3.96
C LYS A 56 -19.96 3.08 4.36
N ASN A 57 -20.64 2.02 3.94
CA ASN A 57 -22.09 1.84 4.14
C ASN A 57 -22.38 0.62 5.03
N PHE A 58 -21.38 0.18 5.82
CA PHE A 58 -21.60 -0.98 6.67
C PHE A 58 -22.66 -0.70 7.73
N ILE A 59 -23.68 -1.55 7.70
CA ILE A 59 -24.70 -1.63 8.75
C ILE A 59 -24.53 -2.99 9.42
N PRO A 60 -24.24 -3.06 10.73
CA PRO A 60 -24.14 -4.33 11.42
C PRO A 60 -25.50 -5.05 11.42
N ASN A 61 -25.45 -6.38 11.40
CA ASN A 61 -26.67 -7.19 11.54
C ASN A 61 -27.29 -7.06 12.94
N ASP A 62 -26.46 -6.75 13.93
CA ASP A 62 -26.84 -6.52 15.33
C ASP A 62 -26.03 -5.33 15.85
N ASP A 63 -26.70 -4.24 16.16
CA ASP A 63 -26.11 -2.99 16.60
C ASP A 63 -26.06 -2.83 18.13
N THR A 64 -26.59 -3.80 18.89
CA THR A 64 -26.69 -3.74 20.35
C THR A 64 -25.35 -3.44 21.01
N ILE A 65 -24.31 -4.21 20.66
CA ILE A 65 -22.97 -4.02 21.22
C ILE A 65 -22.38 -2.69 20.79
N TYR A 66 -22.59 -2.30 19.52
CA TYR A 66 -22.08 -1.02 18.99
C TYR A 66 -22.69 0.16 19.75
N ASN A 67 -24.01 0.16 19.97
CA ASN A 67 -24.71 1.23 20.69
C ASN A 67 -24.23 1.36 22.14
N ILE A 68 -24.03 0.23 22.84
CA ILE A 68 -23.48 0.25 24.20
C ILE A 68 -22.07 0.83 24.23
N VAL A 69 -21.21 0.44 23.29
CA VAL A 69 -19.81 0.87 23.26
C VAL A 69 -19.67 2.33 22.86
N LEU A 70 -20.53 2.84 21.97
CA LEU A 70 -20.56 4.25 21.56
C LEU A 70 -20.66 5.22 22.75
N GLU A 71 -21.37 4.82 23.83
CA GLU A 71 -21.58 5.62 25.03
C GLU A 71 -20.41 5.54 26.04
N THR A 72 -19.36 4.74 25.74
CA THR A 72 -18.24 4.54 26.67
C THR A 72 -17.16 5.60 26.52
N LYS A 73 -16.47 5.90 27.64
CA LYS A 73 -15.29 6.78 27.63
C LYS A 73 -14.12 6.19 26.85
N GLU A 74 -14.03 4.88 26.78
CA GLU A 74 -13.02 4.15 26.03
C GLU A 74 -13.17 4.40 24.55
N TYR A 75 -14.39 4.35 24.03
CA TYR A 75 -14.69 4.68 22.64
C TYR A 75 -14.42 6.16 22.33
N GLU A 76 -14.88 7.07 23.19
CA GLU A 76 -14.65 8.52 23.01
C GLU A 76 -13.16 8.84 22.86
N LYS A 77 -12.32 8.22 23.71
CA LYS A 77 -10.84 8.37 23.61
C LYS A 77 -10.30 7.82 22.30
N LEU A 78 -10.77 6.63 21.90
CA LEU A 78 -10.35 5.99 20.65
C LEU A 78 -10.74 6.83 19.45
N LYS A 79 -11.98 7.33 19.41
CA LYS A 79 -12.47 8.19 18.31
C LYS A 79 -11.65 9.46 18.17
N LYS A 80 -11.38 10.16 19.27
CA LYS A 80 -10.53 11.36 19.27
C LYS A 80 -9.11 11.06 18.72
N ARG A 81 -8.54 9.92 19.10
CA ARG A 81 -7.22 9.48 18.58
C ARG A 81 -7.29 9.17 17.09
N ALA A 82 -8.30 8.41 16.64
CA ALA A 82 -8.50 8.05 15.25
C ALA A 82 -8.75 9.28 14.36
N ASP A 83 -9.54 10.24 14.82
CA ASP A 83 -9.78 11.48 14.11
C ASP A 83 -8.50 12.33 13.98
N LYS A 84 -7.72 12.44 15.05
CA LYS A 84 -6.42 13.11 14.99
C LYS A 84 -5.48 12.42 14.02
N TYR A 85 -5.36 11.11 14.10
CA TYR A 85 -4.52 10.30 13.22
C TYR A 85 -4.98 10.45 11.75
N ARG A 86 -6.30 10.41 11.48
CA ARG A 86 -6.86 10.66 10.15
C ARG A 86 -6.41 12.02 9.59
N MET A 87 -6.45 13.07 10.40
CA MET A 87 -6.00 14.41 9.97
C MET A 87 -4.50 14.44 9.66
N GLU A 88 -3.67 13.72 10.43
CA GLU A 88 -2.23 13.62 10.19
C GLU A 88 -1.93 12.87 8.88
N VAL A 89 -2.54 11.70 8.66
CA VAL A 89 -2.36 10.93 7.42
C VAL A 89 -2.86 11.72 6.21
N MET A 90 -4.04 12.34 6.30
CA MET A 90 -4.61 13.18 5.23
C MET A 90 -3.68 14.35 4.88
N LYS A 91 -3.15 15.04 5.88
CA LYS A 91 -2.20 16.15 5.66
C LYS A 91 -0.92 15.68 4.96
N LEU A 92 -0.37 14.54 5.35
CA LEU A 92 0.80 13.96 4.68
C LEU A 92 0.48 13.59 3.23
N TRP A 93 -0.67 12.99 2.98
CA TRP A 93 -1.12 12.66 1.63
C TRP A 93 -1.29 13.90 0.75
N ASP A 94 -2.02 14.90 1.24
CA ASP A 94 -2.31 16.14 0.49
C ASP A 94 -1.03 16.93 0.21
N SER A 95 -0.08 16.97 1.14
CA SER A 95 1.21 17.61 0.92
C SER A 95 2.05 16.94 -0.18
N ASN A 96 1.79 15.67 -0.47
CA ASN A 96 2.45 14.90 -1.52
C ASN A 96 1.61 14.71 -2.79
N LYS A 97 0.41 15.29 -2.86
CA LYS A 97 -0.53 15.08 -3.97
C LYS A 97 0.08 15.33 -5.35
N LYS A 98 0.85 16.40 -5.51
CA LYS A 98 1.54 16.70 -6.78
C LYS A 98 2.51 15.60 -7.20
N ASN A 99 3.27 15.06 -6.24
CA ASN A 99 4.22 13.99 -6.49
C ASN A 99 3.50 12.65 -6.79
N ILE A 100 2.39 12.39 -6.11
CA ILE A 100 1.51 11.24 -6.38
C ILE A 100 0.92 11.34 -7.80
N ASP A 101 0.46 12.52 -8.20
CA ASP A 101 -0.07 12.74 -9.56
C ASP A 101 1.03 12.59 -10.62
N LEU A 102 2.27 13.01 -10.33
CA LEU A 102 3.42 12.75 -11.20
C LEU A 102 3.73 11.25 -11.32
N LEU A 103 3.73 10.51 -10.21
CA LEU A 103 3.89 9.05 -10.22
C LEU A 103 2.84 8.42 -11.15
N VAL A 104 1.58 8.74 -10.94
CA VAL A 104 0.46 8.15 -11.71
C VAL A 104 0.55 8.51 -13.19
N THR A 105 0.83 9.78 -13.53
CA THR A 105 0.78 10.26 -14.92
C THR A 105 2.04 9.97 -15.71
N LYS A 106 3.22 10.05 -15.09
CA LYS A 106 4.52 9.93 -15.78
C LYS A 106 5.15 8.56 -15.67
N ILE A 107 4.93 7.88 -14.55
CA ILE A 107 5.56 6.58 -14.28
C ILE A 107 4.56 5.45 -14.51
N ILE A 108 3.39 5.49 -13.88
CA ILE A 108 2.38 4.44 -14.04
C ILE A 108 1.71 4.53 -15.42
N LYS A 109 1.47 5.75 -15.92
CA LYS A 109 0.84 6.03 -17.23
C LYS A 109 -0.51 5.33 -17.40
N LYS A 110 -1.22 5.12 -16.28
CA LYS A 110 -2.54 4.50 -16.22
C LYS A 110 -3.42 5.30 -15.28
N LYS A 111 -4.70 5.44 -15.61
CA LYS A 111 -5.69 6.06 -14.71
C LYS A 111 -5.96 5.12 -13.54
N ILE A 112 -5.78 5.62 -12.34
CA ILE A 112 -6.12 4.93 -11.08
C ILE A 112 -7.54 5.35 -10.67
N ARG A 113 -8.38 4.37 -10.28
CA ARG A 113 -9.73 4.64 -9.77
C ARG A 113 -9.68 5.46 -8.48
N PRO A 114 -10.80 6.09 -8.07
CA PRO A 114 -10.88 6.77 -6.77
C PRO A 114 -10.73 5.79 -5.62
N TYR A 115 -10.13 6.24 -4.52
CA TYR A 115 -9.97 5.44 -3.29
C TYR A 115 -10.64 6.10 -2.10
N THR A 116 -11.31 5.30 -1.31
CA THR A 116 -11.71 5.62 0.04
C THR A 116 -10.66 5.10 1.01
N ILE A 117 -10.06 6.02 1.77
CA ILE A 117 -9.05 5.69 2.78
C ILE A 117 -9.77 5.57 4.13
N LEU A 118 -9.94 4.35 4.58
CA LEU A 118 -10.53 4.05 5.87
C LEU A 118 -9.44 4.07 6.93
N VAL A 119 -9.48 5.06 7.80
CA VAL A 119 -8.52 5.20 8.88
C VAL A 119 -9.06 4.48 10.12
N VAL A 120 -8.23 3.61 10.66
CA VAL A 120 -8.51 2.83 11.88
C VAL A 120 -7.49 3.15 12.98
N ASN A 121 -7.42 2.34 14.02
CA ASN A 121 -6.44 2.53 15.09
C ASN A 121 -5.00 2.33 14.57
N GLU A 122 -4.13 3.31 14.80
CA GLU A 122 -2.72 3.30 14.40
C GLU A 122 -1.88 2.16 15.01
N GLU A 123 -2.38 1.52 16.08
CA GLU A 123 -1.72 0.41 16.76
C GLU A 123 -1.95 -0.96 16.08
N LEU A 124 -2.80 -1.02 15.06
CA LEU A 124 -3.11 -2.28 14.37
C LEU A 124 -2.01 -2.72 13.40
N ASP A 125 -1.09 -1.81 13.04
CA ASP A 125 -0.01 -2.04 12.06
C ASP A 125 -0.52 -2.62 10.72
N ILE A 126 -1.62 -2.07 10.21
CA ILE A 126 -2.26 -2.51 8.99
C ILE A 126 -2.25 -1.42 7.91
N ILE A 127 -1.88 -1.79 6.69
CA ILE A 127 -2.16 -1.07 5.45
C ILE A 127 -2.56 -2.13 4.43
N ASP A 128 -3.81 -2.15 4.05
CA ASP A 128 -4.34 -3.20 3.18
C ASP A 128 -5.48 -2.67 2.29
N THR A 129 -5.68 -3.30 1.15
CA THR A 129 -6.71 -2.95 0.18
C THR A 129 -7.85 -3.95 0.23
N ASN A 130 -9.06 -3.49 -0.11
CA ASN A 130 -10.24 -4.32 -0.18
C ASN A 130 -10.86 -4.27 -1.58
N TYR A 131 -10.98 -5.43 -2.20
CA TYR A 131 -11.38 -5.65 -3.60
C TYR A 131 -12.87 -5.49 -3.91
N GLN A 132 -13.72 -5.15 -2.97
CA GLN A 132 -15.17 -5.39 -3.12
C GLN A 132 -15.93 -4.41 -4.03
N ASN A 133 -15.30 -3.38 -4.60
CA ASN A 133 -16.01 -2.44 -5.47
C ASN A 133 -15.19 -2.09 -6.72
N GLU A 134 -15.65 -2.50 -7.89
CA GLU A 134 -15.00 -2.20 -9.17
C GLU A 134 -14.87 -0.70 -9.49
N LYS A 135 -15.78 0.13 -8.95
CA LYS A 135 -15.80 1.58 -9.22
C LYS A 135 -14.94 2.40 -8.25
N MET A 136 -14.74 1.90 -7.03
CA MET A 136 -14.02 2.61 -5.99
C MET A 136 -13.20 1.62 -5.16
N GLY A 137 -11.89 1.86 -5.04
CA GLY A 137 -11.04 1.08 -4.15
C GLY A 137 -11.20 1.51 -2.69
N THR A 138 -10.94 0.60 -1.77
CA THR A 138 -10.86 0.90 -0.34
C THR A 138 -9.48 0.52 0.18
N LEU A 139 -8.81 1.45 0.84
CA LEU A 139 -7.57 1.22 1.54
C LEU A 139 -7.79 1.40 3.04
N ILE A 140 -7.46 0.39 3.82
CA ILE A 140 -7.49 0.44 5.28
C ILE A 140 -6.12 0.88 5.78
N VAL A 141 -6.09 1.90 6.65
CA VAL A 141 -4.85 2.45 7.19
C VAL A 141 -4.93 2.54 8.70
N GLY A 142 -4.09 1.75 9.38
CA GLY A 142 -3.97 1.71 10.82
C GLY A 142 -2.52 1.41 11.21
N LYS A 143 -1.59 2.30 10.83
CA LYS A 143 -0.16 2.15 11.08
C LYS A 143 0.43 3.41 11.66
N LYS A 144 1.22 3.26 12.72
CA LYS A 144 1.87 4.39 13.38
C LYS A 144 2.79 5.15 12.42
N ILE A 145 2.62 6.47 12.38
CA ILE A 145 3.50 7.33 11.59
C ILE A 145 4.88 7.36 12.24
N ASP A 146 5.90 6.95 11.48
CA ASP A 146 7.28 7.05 11.93
C ASP A 146 7.70 8.53 11.96
N LYS A 147 8.08 9.02 13.16
CA LYS A 147 8.53 10.41 13.34
C LYS A 147 9.83 10.71 12.60
N LYS A 148 10.66 9.70 12.34
CA LYS A 148 11.95 9.85 11.64
C LYS A 148 11.76 9.85 10.12
N ASP A 149 10.76 9.10 9.63
CA ASP A 149 10.39 9.03 8.22
C ASP A 149 8.87 9.05 8.06
N PRO A 150 8.22 10.22 8.20
CA PRO A 150 6.77 10.33 8.11
C PRO A 150 6.22 9.98 6.73
N TYR A 151 7.05 9.97 5.69
CA TYR A 151 6.65 9.64 4.32
C TYR A 151 6.49 8.13 4.11
N LYS A 152 7.04 7.32 4.98
CA LYS A 152 6.96 5.85 4.90
C LYS A 152 5.52 5.37 4.77
N ILE A 153 4.58 5.95 5.52
CA ILE A 153 3.17 5.59 5.43
C ILE A 153 2.58 5.85 4.04
N ILE A 154 2.95 6.96 3.39
CA ILE A 154 2.48 7.29 2.04
C ILE A 154 3.04 6.30 1.01
N ILE A 155 4.29 5.91 1.16
CA ILE A 155 4.94 4.90 0.32
C ILE A 155 4.20 3.56 0.45
N GLU A 156 3.92 3.12 1.66
CA GLU A 156 3.22 1.86 1.91
C GLU A 156 1.76 1.89 1.41
N MET A 157 1.06 3.00 1.58
CA MET A 157 -0.28 3.21 1.01
C MET A 157 -0.27 3.11 -0.52
N LEU A 158 0.68 3.75 -1.19
CA LEU A 158 0.81 3.68 -2.64
C LEU A 158 1.20 2.28 -3.12
N MET A 159 2.07 1.58 -2.37
CA MET A 159 2.39 0.19 -2.66
C MET A 159 1.15 -0.70 -2.64
N ALA A 160 0.30 -0.57 -1.62
CA ALA A 160 -0.92 -1.33 -1.50
C ALA A 160 -1.90 -1.01 -2.66
N ILE A 161 -2.14 0.28 -2.92
CA ILE A 161 -3.02 0.73 -4.01
C ILE A 161 -2.52 0.22 -5.36
N LEU A 162 -1.25 0.40 -5.68
CA LEU A 162 -0.74 0.03 -6.99
C LEU A 162 -0.65 -1.48 -7.20
N LYS A 163 -0.40 -2.25 -6.16
CA LYS A 163 -0.49 -3.72 -6.23
C LYS A 163 -1.90 -4.21 -6.57
N GLU A 164 -2.93 -3.51 -6.09
CA GLU A 164 -4.32 -3.82 -6.41
C GLU A 164 -4.72 -3.34 -7.82
N GLU A 165 -4.33 -2.11 -8.19
CA GLU A 165 -4.75 -1.46 -9.43
C GLU A 165 -4.06 -2.01 -10.68
N ILE A 166 -2.87 -2.57 -10.53
CA ILE A 166 -2.09 -3.08 -11.64
C ILE A 166 -2.34 -4.57 -11.78
N SER A 167 -3.16 -4.92 -12.79
CA SER A 167 -3.40 -6.31 -13.14
C SER A 167 -2.17 -6.92 -13.78
N TYR A 168 -1.67 -7.98 -13.19
CA TYR A 168 -0.70 -8.87 -13.80
C TYR A 168 -1.11 -10.32 -13.53
N GLU A 169 -0.94 -11.17 -14.53
CA GLU A 169 -1.35 -12.57 -14.47
C GLU A 169 -0.68 -13.29 -13.30
N SER A 170 -1.45 -13.64 -12.30
CA SER A 170 -1.15 -14.34 -11.05
C SER A 170 -0.50 -13.55 -9.92
N ASP A 171 -1.00 -13.79 -8.70
CA ASP A 171 -0.49 -13.27 -7.42
C ASP A 171 0.97 -13.64 -7.11
N ARG A 172 1.57 -14.50 -7.93
CA ARG A 172 2.97 -14.96 -7.83
C ARG A 172 3.91 -14.31 -8.85
N ASN A 173 3.47 -13.24 -9.49
CA ASN A 173 4.31 -12.62 -10.50
C ASN A 173 5.36 -11.71 -9.85
N GLU A 174 6.52 -12.29 -9.56
CA GLU A 174 7.68 -11.57 -9.02
C GLU A 174 8.10 -10.37 -9.90
N ILE A 175 7.89 -10.45 -11.22
CA ILE A 175 8.17 -9.37 -12.16
C ILE A 175 7.23 -8.19 -11.91
N GLY A 176 5.92 -8.43 -11.85
CA GLY A 176 4.92 -7.39 -11.59
C GLY A 176 5.17 -6.70 -10.26
N THR A 177 5.35 -7.48 -9.18
CA THR A 177 5.69 -6.95 -7.86
C THR A 177 6.98 -6.13 -7.90
N SER A 178 8.03 -6.64 -8.55
CA SER A 178 9.32 -5.95 -8.65
C SER A 178 9.21 -4.61 -9.41
N ILE A 179 8.39 -4.55 -10.46
CA ILE A 179 8.18 -3.31 -11.23
C ILE A 179 7.38 -2.29 -10.42
N VAL A 180 6.33 -2.71 -9.69
CA VAL A 180 5.59 -1.81 -8.77
C VAL A 180 6.52 -1.29 -7.68
N GLU A 181 7.39 -2.13 -7.14
CA GLU A 181 8.39 -1.71 -6.16
C GLU A 181 9.42 -0.73 -6.77
N LEU A 182 9.86 -0.92 -8.00
CA LEU A 182 10.70 0.06 -8.68
C LEU A 182 9.99 1.40 -8.80
N ALA A 183 8.73 1.41 -9.21
CA ALA A 183 7.96 2.65 -9.35
C ALA A 183 7.80 3.40 -8.02
N VAL A 184 7.54 2.69 -6.92
CA VAL A 184 7.24 3.32 -5.64
C VAL A 184 8.49 3.50 -4.78
N LEU A 185 9.29 2.45 -4.60
CA LEU A 185 10.43 2.50 -3.68
C LEU A 185 11.66 3.15 -4.29
N ASN A 186 11.82 3.08 -5.62
CA ASN A 186 12.94 3.70 -6.30
C ASN A 186 12.62 5.11 -6.81
N GLU A 187 11.53 5.26 -7.56
CA GLU A 187 11.24 6.55 -8.19
C GLU A 187 10.50 7.50 -7.23
N PHE A 188 9.33 7.08 -6.72
CA PHE A 188 8.51 7.96 -5.89
C PHE A 188 9.17 8.30 -4.55
N ALA A 189 9.73 7.32 -3.86
CA ALA A 189 10.41 7.55 -2.58
C ALA A 189 11.58 8.52 -2.71
N THR A 190 12.32 8.46 -3.83
CA THR A 190 13.42 9.40 -4.12
C THR A 190 12.91 10.84 -4.31
N ILE A 191 11.71 10.99 -4.90
CA ILE A 191 11.11 12.32 -5.12
C ILE A 191 10.69 12.96 -3.80
N ILE A 192 10.03 12.19 -2.91
CA ILE A 192 9.40 12.74 -1.70
C ILE A 192 10.33 12.80 -0.49
N SER A 193 11.37 11.99 -0.47
CA SER A 193 12.28 11.92 0.67
C SER A 193 13.71 11.65 0.24
N LYS A 194 14.52 12.69 0.22
CA LYS A 194 15.98 12.56 -0.01
C LYS A 194 16.70 11.75 1.08
N LYS A 195 16.03 11.45 2.19
CA LYS A 195 16.56 10.72 3.35
C LYS A 195 15.79 9.43 3.65
N SER A 196 14.85 9.03 2.79
CA SER A 196 14.11 7.80 2.99
C SER A 196 15.05 6.60 2.98
N CYS A 197 14.75 5.62 3.84
CA CYS A 197 15.41 4.32 3.80
C CYS A 197 15.18 3.57 2.47
N TYR A 198 14.29 4.09 1.63
CA TYR A 198 13.98 3.58 0.30
C TYR A 198 14.79 4.25 -0.82
N ILE A 199 15.80 5.09 -0.49
CA ILE A 199 16.70 5.65 -1.49
C ILE A 199 17.41 4.49 -2.20
N SER A 200 17.39 4.59 -3.52
CA SER A 200 17.91 3.58 -4.44
C SER A 200 19.31 3.09 -4.11
N GLY A 201 19.63 1.93 -4.58
CA GLY A 201 20.97 1.40 -4.66
C GLY A 201 21.32 0.42 -3.58
N GLN A 202 20.39 -0.01 -2.74
CA GLN A 202 20.76 -0.94 -1.69
C GLN A 202 19.80 -2.13 -1.53
N PRO A 203 19.36 -2.57 -0.39
CA PRO A 203 18.74 -3.90 -0.23
C PRO A 203 17.45 -4.14 -1.02
N TYR A 204 16.92 -3.11 -1.67
CA TYR A 204 15.65 -3.20 -2.43
C TYR A 204 15.81 -3.73 -3.84
N LEU A 205 17.00 -3.68 -4.42
CA LEU A 205 17.24 -4.27 -5.72
C LEU A 205 17.59 -5.75 -5.56
N SER A 206 16.55 -6.57 -5.38
CA SER A 206 16.68 -8.01 -5.53
C SER A 206 17.29 -8.34 -6.90
N ASN A 207 17.78 -9.54 -7.08
CA ASN A 207 18.37 -9.97 -8.33
C ASN A 207 17.46 -9.73 -9.54
N ILE A 208 16.16 -9.99 -9.39
CA ILE A 208 15.16 -9.74 -10.43
C ILE A 208 15.07 -8.24 -10.77
N LYS A 209 15.00 -7.36 -9.78
CA LYS A 209 14.95 -5.91 -9.99
C LYS A 209 16.18 -5.41 -10.72
N ARG A 210 17.38 -5.91 -10.38
CA ARG A 210 18.62 -5.55 -11.06
C ARG A 210 18.59 -5.91 -12.54
N GLN A 211 18.07 -7.09 -12.88
CA GLN A 211 17.95 -7.54 -14.26
C GLN A 211 16.86 -6.81 -15.05
N LEU A 212 15.80 -6.36 -14.38
CA LEU A 212 14.74 -5.52 -14.96
C LEU A 212 15.17 -4.07 -15.15
N TYR A 213 16.16 -3.58 -14.38
CA TYR A 213 16.47 -2.16 -14.26
C TYR A 213 16.88 -1.48 -15.58
N PRO A 214 17.67 -2.08 -16.46
CA PRO A 214 17.97 -1.47 -17.78
C PRO A 214 16.71 -1.24 -18.61
N TYR A 215 15.78 -2.18 -18.60
CA TYR A 215 14.49 -2.06 -19.29
C TYR A 215 13.58 -1.02 -18.60
N TRP A 216 13.67 -0.92 -17.29
CA TRP A 216 13.00 0.12 -16.51
C TRP A 216 13.47 1.52 -16.89
N LEU A 217 14.77 1.76 -17.04
CA LEU A 217 15.32 3.04 -17.51
C LEU A 217 14.82 3.39 -18.92
N MET A 218 14.73 2.40 -19.83
CA MET A 218 14.15 2.59 -21.16
C MET A 218 12.65 2.94 -21.08
N TYR A 219 11.90 2.25 -20.22
CA TYR A 219 10.49 2.54 -19.99
C TYR A 219 10.28 3.96 -19.46
N LEU A 220 11.13 4.43 -18.57
CA LEU A 220 11.13 5.81 -18.04
C LEU A 220 11.59 6.84 -19.07
N ASN A 221 12.11 6.40 -20.22
CA ASN A 221 12.71 7.24 -21.24
C ASN A 221 13.92 8.06 -20.73
N VAL A 222 14.73 7.44 -19.87
CA VAL A 222 15.99 8.02 -19.42
C VAL A 222 16.93 8.12 -20.63
N PRO A 223 17.65 9.24 -20.85
CA PRO A 223 18.66 9.36 -21.90
C PRO A 223 19.76 8.30 -21.74
N LYS A 224 20.25 7.77 -22.87
CA LYS A 224 21.29 6.71 -22.84
C LYS A 224 22.59 7.16 -22.20
N GLU A 225 22.93 8.40 -22.38
CA GLU A 225 24.09 9.05 -21.77
C GLU A 225 24.06 9.03 -20.24
N ASP A 226 22.86 9.01 -19.66
CA ASP A 226 22.66 8.99 -18.22
C ASP A 226 22.61 7.57 -17.65
N PHE A 227 22.46 6.53 -18.47
CA PHE A 227 22.33 5.13 -18.01
C PHE A 227 23.50 4.72 -17.12
N ALA A 228 24.72 5.09 -17.50
CA ALA A 228 25.92 4.73 -16.73
C ALA A 228 25.83 5.24 -15.28
N SER A 229 25.39 6.48 -15.06
CA SER A 229 25.26 7.06 -13.73
C SER A 229 24.19 6.39 -12.88
N TYR A 230 23.04 6.03 -13.48
CA TYR A 230 21.99 5.27 -12.79
C TYR A 230 22.45 3.86 -12.44
N MET A 231 23.13 3.19 -13.38
CA MET A 231 23.61 1.81 -13.19
C MET A 231 24.72 1.75 -12.16
N GLU A 232 25.66 2.70 -12.17
CA GLU A 232 26.74 2.79 -11.20
C GLU A 232 26.20 3.05 -9.78
N ARG A 233 25.27 4.01 -9.66
CA ARG A 233 24.59 4.31 -8.40
C ARG A 233 23.97 3.06 -7.78
N ASP A 234 23.34 2.23 -8.58
CA ASP A 234 22.62 1.04 -8.18
C ASP A 234 23.46 -0.24 -8.29
N LYS A 235 24.76 -0.11 -8.59
CA LYS A 235 25.72 -1.22 -8.74
C LYS A 235 25.25 -2.31 -9.71
N ILE A 236 24.72 -1.90 -10.84
CA ILE A 236 24.16 -2.79 -11.86
C ILE A 236 25.11 -2.85 -13.06
N VAL A 237 25.32 -4.06 -13.57
CA VAL A 237 26.05 -4.26 -14.81
C VAL A 237 25.07 -4.18 -15.99
N PHE A 238 25.31 -3.25 -16.90
CA PHE A 238 24.48 -3.05 -18.08
C PHE A 238 24.87 -4.01 -19.20
N GLU A 239 23.88 -4.67 -19.82
CA GLU A 239 24.08 -5.51 -20.99
C GLU A 239 23.57 -4.81 -22.27
N PRO A 240 24.43 -4.65 -23.32
CA PRO A 240 24.07 -3.91 -24.54
C PRO A 240 22.85 -4.43 -25.29
N ASN A 241 22.54 -5.72 -25.17
CA ASN A 241 21.41 -6.35 -25.87
C ASN A 241 20.03 -5.81 -25.40
N SER A 242 19.98 -5.10 -24.28
CA SER A 242 18.76 -4.48 -23.77
C SER A 242 18.26 -3.31 -24.62
N LEU A 243 19.10 -2.75 -25.50
CA LEU A 243 18.80 -1.53 -26.26
C LEU A 243 17.79 -1.72 -27.40
N ALA A 244 17.53 -2.96 -27.82
CA ALA A 244 16.65 -3.26 -28.96
C ALA A 244 15.19 -2.78 -28.77
N TYR A 245 14.73 -2.66 -27.52
CA TYR A 245 13.32 -2.40 -27.18
C TYR A 245 13.01 -0.94 -26.79
N GLU A 246 13.99 -0.05 -26.80
CA GLU A 246 13.86 1.32 -26.28
C GLU A 246 12.67 2.10 -26.87
N LYS A 247 12.48 2.02 -28.20
CA LYS A 247 11.42 2.79 -28.87
C LYS A 247 10.02 2.33 -28.51
N GLU A 248 9.86 1.07 -28.14
CA GLU A 248 8.58 0.47 -27.78
C GLU A 248 8.27 0.71 -26.31
N LEU A 249 9.22 0.45 -25.42
CA LEU A 249 9.02 0.48 -23.96
C LEU A 249 8.54 1.83 -23.45
N LYS A 250 9.09 2.94 -23.93
CA LYS A 250 8.73 4.29 -23.51
C LYS A 250 7.28 4.69 -23.79
N LYS A 251 6.63 4.01 -24.74
CA LYS A 251 5.23 4.27 -25.12
C LYS A 251 4.23 3.48 -24.27
N MET A 252 4.68 2.45 -23.59
CA MET A 252 3.85 1.56 -22.79
C MET A 252 3.37 2.24 -21.50
N ASN A 253 2.21 1.81 -21.02
CA ASN A 253 1.83 1.98 -19.62
C ASN A 253 2.48 0.88 -18.78
N ILE A 254 2.32 0.94 -17.45
CA ILE A 254 3.00 0.00 -16.56
C ILE A 254 2.54 -1.44 -16.74
N GLU A 255 1.25 -1.68 -17.05
CA GLU A 255 0.73 -3.04 -17.27
C GLU A 255 1.27 -3.64 -18.56
N GLU A 256 1.30 -2.85 -19.63
CA GLU A 256 1.91 -3.26 -20.90
C GLU A 256 3.39 -3.58 -20.72
N PHE A 257 4.10 -2.79 -19.90
CA PHE A 257 5.50 -3.02 -19.59
C PHE A 257 5.71 -4.30 -18.76
N ILE A 258 4.88 -4.54 -17.73
CA ILE A 258 4.91 -5.79 -16.96
C ILE A 258 4.67 -6.99 -17.86
N ASN A 259 3.65 -6.92 -18.72
CA ASN A 259 3.32 -7.99 -19.65
C ASN A 259 4.45 -8.23 -20.68
N PHE A 260 5.11 -7.17 -21.15
CA PHE A 260 6.29 -7.27 -21.97
C PHE A 260 7.42 -8.01 -21.25
N CYS A 261 7.75 -7.60 -20.03
CA CYS A 261 8.81 -8.23 -19.24
C CYS A 261 8.49 -9.70 -18.94
N HIS A 262 7.21 -10.02 -18.66
CA HIS A 262 6.78 -11.38 -18.41
C HIS A 262 6.92 -12.28 -19.66
N ARG A 263 6.46 -11.82 -20.82
CA ARG A 263 6.60 -12.58 -22.08
C ARG A 263 8.05 -12.80 -22.44
N ASN A 264 8.92 -11.86 -22.13
CA ASN A 264 10.35 -11.91 -22.43
C ASN A 264 11.19 -12.39 -21.23
N LYS A 265 10.57 -12.98 -20.18
CA LYS A 265 11.25 -13.40 -18.95
C LYS A 265 12.53 -14.19 -19.20
N ARG A 266 12.51 -15.12 -20.15
CA ARG A 266 13.67 -15.98 -20.47
C ARG A 266 14.89 -15.21 -20.99
N TYR A 267 14.68 -14.04 -21.60
CA TYR A 267 15.73 -13.18 -22.15
C TYR A 267 16.17 -12.10 -21.16
N ILE A 268 15.23 -11.63 -20.32
CA ILE A 268 15.49 -10.54 -19.38
C ILE A 268 16.09 -11.09 -18.09
N ILE A 269 15.55 -12.19 -17.57
CA ILE A 269 15.95 -12.77 -16.29
C ILE A 269 16.79 -14.01 -16.54
N LYS A 270 18.09 -13.87 -16.33
CA LYS A 270 19.02 -14.99 -16.39
C LYS A 270 18.94 -15.77 -15.08
N LYS A 271 18.79 -17.08 -15.16
CA LYS A 271 19.02 -17.95 -14.00
C LYS A 271 20.49 -17.83 -13.63
N GLU A 272 20.78 -17.43 -12.41
CA GLU A 272 22.12 -17.57 -11.87
C GLU A 272 22.51 -19.04 -11.98
N LYS A 273 23.65 -19.31 -12.63
CA LYS A 273 24.30 -20.61 -12.46
C LYS A 273 24.76 -20.64 -11.01
N VAL A 274 24.06 -21.43 -10.20
CA VAL A 274 24.56 -21.81 -8.88
C VAL A 274 25.79 -22.66 -9.18
N GLU A 275 26.95 -22.07 -9.16
CA GLU A 275 28.20 -22.82 -9.05
C GLU A 275 28.20 -23.39 -7.62
N ILE A 276 27.86 -24.66 -7.53
CA ILE A 276 28.09 -25.47 -6.32
C ILE A 276 29.61 -25.61 -6.25
N ILE A 277 30.23 -24.81 -5.38
CA ILE A 277 31.62 -24.97 -4.99
C ILE A 277 31.70 -26.07 -3.93
#